data_73b4c6b2989cd7ab8c80bd17b2ec9bab
#
_entry.id   73b4c6b2989cd7ab8c80bd17b2ec9bab
#
_cell.length_a   1.000
_cell.length_b   1.000
_cell.length_c   1.000
_cell.angle_alpha   90.00
_cell.angle_beta   90.00
_cell.angle_gamma   90.00
#
_symmetry.space_group_name_H-M   'P 1'
#
loop_
_entity.id
_entity.type
_entity.pdbx_description
1 polymer ?
#
loop_
_entity_poly.entity_id
_entity_poly.type
_entity_poly.pdbx_seq_one_letter_code
_entity_poly.pdbx_strand_id
1 'polypeptide(L)'
;MTLQNRVDPWGRLHATPERGTMMGNRGGKFHRPDQTLGKRRWASTHWICCDMFYKDMKHEAMGQGYTSVFFLYEVTALAAGHRPCFFCRRKDAKAFLGDVRVGDFDLRLHAERLSQRTTGETIEGAMIEHMGQAYAVKNQKLLLWSFGGYTSAIPRASVASAITLTPPSIIAILKNGYKPRWHESAYQWD
;
A
#
# COMPACT_ATOMS: atom_id res chain seq x y z
N MET A 1 -20.65 1.01 -13.26
CA MET A 1 -19.69 -0.13 -13.28
C MET A 1 -18.61 0.14 -12.23
N THR A 2 -18.24 -0.85 -11.44
CA THR A 2 -17.17 -0.69 -10.44
C THR A 2 -15.81 -0.95 -11.10
N LEU A 3 -14.91 0.04 -11.04
CA LEU A 3 -13.57 -0.07 -11.64
C LEU A 3 -12.70 -1.06 -10.86
N GLN A 4 -11.90 -1.86 -11.58
CA GLN A 4 -10.93 -2.79 -11.00
C GLN A 4 -9.64 -2.04 -10.58
N ASN A 5 -9.75 -1.19 -9.57
CA ASN A 5 -8.65 -0.33 -9.12
C ASN A 5 -8.50 -0.23 -7.58
N ARG A 6 -9.10 -1.14 -6.82
CA ARG A 6 -8.87 -1.27 -5.38
C ARG A 6 -7.73 -2.24 -5.14
N VAL A 7 -6.75 -1.83 -4.33
CA VAL A 7 -5.52 -2.59 -4.07
C VAL A 7 -5.63 -3.28 -2.71
N ASP A 8 -5.43 -4.58 -2.70
CA ASP A 8 -5.28 -5.36 -1.48
C ASP A 8 -3.83 -5.36 -0.95
N PRO A 9 -3.55 -5.84 0.27
CA PRO A 9 -2.21 -5.90 0.82
C PRO A 9 -1.21 -6.76 0.04
N TRP A 10 -1.69 -7.69 -0.79
CA TRP A 10 -0.85 -8.49 -1.70
C TRP A 10 -0.50 -7.73 -2.99
N GLY A 11 -1.06 -6.53 -3.20
CA GLY A 11 -0.85 -5.73 -4.40
C GLY A 11 -1.76 -6.09 -5.59
N ARG A 12 -2.78 -6.94 -5.39
CA ARG A 12 -3.75 -7.31 -6.42
C ARG A 12 -4.78 -6.20 -6.61
N LEU A 13 -5.36 -6.13 -7.81
CA LEU A 13 -6.37 -5.13 -8.17
C LEU A 13 -7.75 -5.77 -8.21
N HIS A 14 -8.69 -5.19 -7.49
CA HIS A 14 -10.06 -5.69 -7.31
C HIS A 14 -11.11 -4.67 -7.78
N ALA A 15 -12.25 -5.17 -8.27
CA ALA A 15 -13.47 -4.41 -8.44
C ALA A 15 -14.35 -4.64 -7.20
N THR A 16 -14.47 -3.63 -6.36
CA THR A 16 -15.30 -3.66 -5.14
C THR A 16 -15.97 -2.31 -4.94
N PRO A 17 -17.18 -2.25 -4.37
CA PRO A 17 -17.87 -1.00 -4.07
C PRO A 17 -17.18 -0.18 -2.97
N GLU A 18 -16.36 -0.82 -2.14
CA GLU A 18 -15.63 -0.15 -1.07
C GLU A 18 -14.72 0.96 -1.60
N ARG A 19 -14.71 2.09 -0.94
CA ARG A 19 -13.89 3.23 -1.34
C ARG A 19 -12.58 3.24 -0.56
N GLY A 20 -11.47 3.34 -1.30
CA GLY A 20 -10.17 3.64 -0.69
C GLY A 20 -10.11 5.10 -0.25
N THR A 21 -9.37 5.38 0.82
CA THR A 21 -9.19 6.72 1.37
C THR A 21 -7.81 7.31 1.03
N MET A 22 -6.98 6.55 0.34
CA MET A 22 -5.71 6.98 -0.23
C MET A 22 -5.59 6.54 -1.68
N MET A 23 -5.06 7.41 -2.51
CA MET A 23 -4.88 7.18 -3.94
C MET A 23 -3.43 6.82 -4.27
N GLY A 24 -3.19 6.32 -5.48
CA GLY A 24 -1.85 6.15 -6.03
C GLY A 24 -1.87 5.80 -7.51
N ASN A 25 -0.69 5.49 -8.03
CA ASN A 25 -0.53 4.93 -9.36
C ASN A 25 0.72 4.05 -9.43
N ARG A 26 0.86 3.34 -10.54
CA ARG A 26 1.97 2.42 -10.82
C ARG A 26 2.77 2.85 -12.04
N GLY A 27 3.19 4.12 -11.99
CA GLY A 27 4.13 4.72 -12.93
C GLY A 27 3.56 5.09 -14.29
N GLY A 28 2.22 5.20 -14.44
CA GLY A 28 1.58 5.62 -15.67
C GLY A 28 0.27 4.91 -15.99
N LYS A 29 -0.11 4.94 -17.26
CA LYS A 29 -1.35 4.36 -17.78
C LYS A 29 -1.16 2.88 -18.16
N PHE A 30 -1.97 2.00 -17.60
CA PHE A 30 -2.02 0.57 -17.95
C PHE A 30 -3.44 0.01 -18.10
N HIS A 31 -4.47 0.86 -17.99
CA HIS A 31 -5.85 0.52 -18.35
C HIS A 31 -6.12 0.81 -19.84
N ARG A 32 -7.16 0.22 -20.37
CA ARG A 32 -7.65 0.43 -21.73
C ARG A 32 -8.55 1.67 -21.82
N PRO A 33 -8.89 2.16 -23.03
CA PRO A 33 -9.80 3.29 -23.20
C PRO A 33 -11.19 3.07 -22.58
N ASP A 34 -11.66 1.82 -22.52
CA ASP A 34 -12.92 1.41 -21.88
C ASP A 34 -12.81 1.26 -20.35
N GLN A 35 -11.71 1.73 -19.75
CA GLN A 35 -11.39 1.64 -18.32
C GLN A 35 -11.26 0.21 -17.77
N THR A 36 -11.13 -0.80 -18.62
CA THR A 36 -10.81 -2.17 -18.22
C THR A 36 -9.31 -2.40 -18.09
N LEU A 37 -8.90 -3.43 -17.36
CA LEU A 37 -7.51 -3.84 -17.27
C LEU A 37 -7.19 -4.96 -18.25
N GLY A 38 -6.07 -4.83 -18.97
CA GLY A 38 -5.47 -5.92 -19.74
C GLY A 38 -4.66 -6.88 -18.84
N LYS A 39 -3.58 -7.47 -19.39
CA LYS A 39 -2.63 -8.28 -18.63
C LYS A 39 -1.70 -7.43 -17.76
N ARG A 40 -1.44 -6.19 -18.16
CA ARG A 40 -0.58 -5.24 -17.40
C ARG A 40 -1.19 -4.88 -16.05
N ARG A 41 -0.32 -4.77 -15.04
CA ARG A 41 -0.66 -4.32 -13.68
C ARG A 41 0.12 -3.09 -13.24
N TRP A 42 1.01 -2.58 -14.08
CA TRP A 42 1.82 -1.37 -13.93
C TRP A 42 2.32 -0.86 -15.29
N ALA A 43 2.78 0.39 -15.32
CA ALA A 43 3.41 1.01 -16.48
C ALA A 43 4.93 1.16 -16.29
N SER A 44 5.41 1.45 -15.07
CA SER A 44 6.84 1.52 -14.73
C SER A 44 7.10 1.06 -13.29
N THR A 45 8.35 1.17 -12.84
CA THR A 45 8.77 0.81 -11.47
C THR A 45 8.34 1.82 -10.40
N HIS A 46 7.89 3.03 -10.80
CA HIS A 46 7.53 4.12 -9.90
C HIS A 46 6.12 3.97 -9.33
N TRP A 47 5.99 3.21 -8.25
CA TRP A 47 4.71 3.02 -7.57
C TRP A 47 4.61 3.95 -6.37
N ILE A 48 3.62 4.85 -6.41
CA ILE A 48 3.45 5.91 -5.42
C ILE A 48 2.07 5.88 -4.76
N CYS A 49 2.01 6.30 -3.50
CA CYS A 49 0.75 6.60 -2.80
C CYS A 49 0.66 8.11 -2.54
N CYS A 50 -0.52 8.66 -2.81
CA CYS A 50 -0.83 10.07 -2.87
C CYS A 50 -1.98 10.41 -1.92
N ASP A 51 -2.05 11.66 -1.49
CA ASP A 51 -3.25 12.17 -0.83
C ASP A 51 -4.42 12.21 -1.83
N MET A 52 -5.65 11.95 -1.36
CA MET A 52 -6.86 12.01 -2.18
C MET A 52 -7.12 13.41 -2.71
N PHE A 53 -6.83 14.41 -1.88
CA PHE A 53 -7.03 15.81 -2.19
C PHE A 53 -5.71 16.54 -2.02
N TYR A 54 -5.22 17.14 -3.09
CA TYR A 54 -4.00 17.96 -3.06
C TYR A 54 -4.19 19.18 -3.94
N LYS A 55 -4.24 20.37 -3.33
CA LYS A 55 -4.64 21.61 -3.99
C LYS A 55 -6.00 21.42 -4.67
N ASP A 56 -6.28 22.17 -5.71
CA ASP A 56 -7.54 22.08 -6.48
C ASP A 56 -7.51 21.02 -7.59
N MET A 57 -6.62 20.04 -7.48
CA MET A 57 -6.47 19.00 -8.52
C MET A 57 -7.63 18.02 -8.48
N LYS A 58 -8.39 17.96 -9.57
CA LYS A 58 -9.39 16.92 -9.80
C LYS A 58 -8.73 15.71 -10.43
N HIS A 59 -8.89 14.55 -9.80
CA HIS A 59 -8.41 13.27 -10.32
C HIS A 59 -9.56 12.46 -10.89
N GLU A 60 -9.49 12.20 -12.20
CA GLU A 60 -10.36 11.23 -12.82
C GLU A 60 -9.76 9.84 -12.68
N ALA A 61 -10.54 8.92 -12.09
CA ALA A 61 -10.11 7.54 -11.96
C ALA A 61 -10.03 6.90 -13.35
N MET A 62 -8.87 6.33 -13.70
CA MET A 62 -8.62 5.76 -15.04
C MET A 62 -8.90 6.75 -16.18
N GLY A 63 -8.50 8.02 -16.02
CA GLY A 63 -8.58 9.06 -17.04
C GLY A 63 -7.43 9.02 -18.06
N GLN A 64 -7.16 10.17 -18.69
CA GLN A 64 -6.18 10.25 -19.79
C GLN A 64 -4.72 10.04 -19.32
N GLY A 65 -4.37 10.49 -18.11
CA GLY A 65 -2.96 10.58 -17.67
C GLY A 65 -2.37 9.26 -17.15
N TYR A 66 -3.01 8.63 -16.18
CA TYR A 66 -2.50 7.42 -15.51
C TYR A 66 -3.66 6.56 -14.97
N THR A 67 -3.34 5.31 -14.62
CA THR A 67 -4.29 4.43 -13.94
C THR A 67 -4.27 4.74 -12.45
N SER A 68 -5.34 5.37 -11.95
CA SER A 68 -5.52 5.60 -10.52
C SER A 68 -5.86 4.30 -9.81
N VAL A 69 -5.11 3.99 -8.76
CA VAL A 69 -5.39 2.89 -7.84
C VAL A 69 -5.70 3.45 -6.45
N PHE A 70 -6.45 2.70 -5.65
CA PHE A 70 -6.89 3.17 -4.34
C PHE A 70 -6.65 2.11 -3.27
N PHE A 71 -6.24 2.58 -2.10
CA PHE A 71 -5.91 1.77 -0.93
C PHE A 71 -6.87 2.10 0.21
N LEU A 72 -7.02 1.19 1.16
CA LEU A 72 -7.68 1.52 2.43
C LEU A 72 -6.99 2.74 3.04
N TYR A 73 -5.67 2.65 3.27
CA TYR A 73 -4.82 3.79 3.64
C TYR A 73 -3.33 3.47 3.41
N GLU A 74 -2.40 4.25 4.00
CA GLU A 74 -0.97 4.14 3.72
C GLU A 74 -0.37 2.78 4.09
N VAL A 75 -0.74 2.18 5.22
CA VAL A 75 -0.25 0.85 5.64
C VAL A 75 -0.52 -0.20 4.55
N THR A 76 -1.70 -0.18 3.93
CA THR A 76 -2.03 -1.04 2.78
C THR A 76 -1.20 -0.70 1.55
N ALA A 77 -1.00 0.60 1.27
CA ALA A 77 -0.18 1.04 0.13
C ALA A 77 1.27 0.58 0.27
N LEU A 78 1.86 0.69 1.46
CA LEU A 78 3.21 0.22 1.77
C LEU A 78 3.32 -1.30 1.61
N ALA A 79 2.36 -2.07 2.15
CA ALA A 79 2.34 -3.53 1.98
C ALA A 79 2.27 -3.94 0.51
N ALA A 80 1.49 -3.22 -0.30
CA ALA A 80 1.41 -3.40 -1.75
C ALA A 80 2.63 -2.84 -2.51
N GLY A 81 3.68 -2.37 -1.80
CA GLY A 81 4.93 -1.90 -2.38
C GLY A 81 4.87 -0.50 -3.01
N HIS A 82 4.03 0.39 -2.53
CA HIS A 82 3.99 1.79 -2.94
C HIS A 82 4.71 2.65 -1.90
N ARG A 83 5.33 3.75 -2.32
CA ARG A 83 5.98 4.72 -1.45
C ARG A 83 5.28 6.08 -1.48
N PRO A 84 5.48 6.96 -0.49
CA PRO A 84 4.94 8.31 -0.53
C PRO A 84 5.37 9.10 -1.78
N CYS A 85 4.42 9.87 -2.33
CA CYS A 85 4.63 10.70 -3.51
C CYS A 85 5.44 11.96 -3.19
N PHE A 86 6.48 12.25 -3.99
CA PHE A 86 7.27 13.49 -3.82
C PHE A 86 6.52 14.76 -4.20
N PHE A 87 5.43 14.65 -4.94
CA PHE A 87 4.64 15.81 -5.35
C PHE A 87 3.66 16.24 -4.25
N CYS A 88 2.70 15.38 -3.86
CA CYS A 88 1.67 15.74 -2.89
C CYS A 88 2.06 15.43 -1.42
N ARG A 89 3.03 14.53 -1.20
CA ARG A 89 3.48 14.07 0.13
C ARG A 89 4.99 14.25 0.31
N ARG A 90 5.53 15.39 -0.12
CA ARG A 90 6.98 15.63 -0.17
C ARG A 90 7.68 15.45 1.18
N LYS A 91 7.07 15.90 2.28
CA LYS A 91 7.62 15.75 3.64
C LYS A 91 7.74 14.27 4.01
N ASP A 92 6.66 13.51 3.80
CA ASP A 92 6.63 12.07 4.09
C ASP A 92 7.61 11.31 3.18
N ALA A 93 7.66 11.66 1.89
CA ALA A 93 8.57 11.03 0.93
C ALA A 93 10.05 11.23 1.29
N LYS A 94 10.41 12.42 1.76
CA LYS A 94 11.76 12.69 2.27
C LYS A 94 12.06 11.93 3.56
N ALA A 95 11.13 11.89 4.52
CA ALA A 95 11.28 11.14 5.75
C ALA A 95 11.38 9.62 5.48
N PHE A 96 10.66 9.14 4.46
CA PHE A 96 10.64 7.73 4.05
C PHE A 96 11.95 7.28 3.40
N LEU A 97 12.51 8.07 2.49
CA LEU A 97 13.71 7.70 1.72
C LEU A 97 15.03 8.16 2.34
N GLY A 98 15.02 9.21 3.18
CA GLY A 98 16.26 9.85 3.62
C GLY A 98 17.10 10.31 2.41
N ASP A 99 18.35 9.92 2.40
CA ASP A 99 19.32 10.26 1.34
C ASP A 99 19.35 9.26 0.17
N VAL A 100 18.51 8.23 0.21
CA VAL A 100 18.46 7.20 -0.86
C VAL A 100 17.91 7.80 -2.14
N ARG A 101 18.61 7.59 -3.27
CA ARG A 101 18.12 8.02 -4.59
C ARG A 101 16.84 7.29 -4.95
N VAL A 102 15.82 8.05 -5.31
CA VAL A 102 14.48 7.57 -5.59
C VAL A 102 14.43 6.49 -6.67
N GLY A 103 15.22 6.65 -7.73
CA GLY A 103 15.27 5.67 -8.84
C GLY A 103 15.84 4.32 -8.40
N ASP A 104 16.90 4.33 -7.61
CA ASP A 104 17.55 3.12 -7.11
C ASP A 104 16.65 2.38 -6.13
N PHE A 105 15.95 3.15 -5.28
CA PHE A 105 14.92 2.60 -4.39
C PHE A 105 13.77 1.95 -5.16
N ASP A 106 13.22 2.63 -6.17
CA ASP A 106 12.10 2.13 -6.96
C ASP A 106 12.46 0.86 -7.74
N LEU A 107 13.70 0.74 -8.26
CA LEU A 107 14.18 -0.49 -8.91
C LEU A 107 14.27 -1.65 -7.93
N ARG A 108 14.89 -1.45 -6.75
CA ARG A 108 14.99 -2.46 -5.71
C ARG A 108 13.60 -2.90 -5.22
N LEU A 109 12.74 -1.94 -4.89
CA LEU A 109 11.39 -2.22 -4.43
C LEU A 109 10.56 -2.96 -5.50
N HIS A 110 10.83 -2.69 -6.80
CA HIS A 110 10.15 -3.41 -7.87
C HIS A 110 10.58 -4.88 -7.94
N ALA A 111 11.84 -5.17 -7.77
CA ALA A 111 12.33 -6.56 -7.67
C ALA A 111 11.69 -7.30 -6.48
N GLU A 112 11.59 -6.64 -5.32
CA GLU A 112 10.95 -7.20 -4.12
C GLU A 112 9.45 -7.51 -4.33
N ARG A 113 8.71 -6.66 -5.08
CA ARG A 113 7.30 -6.90 -5.43
C ARG A 113 7.10 -8.17 -6.26
N LEU A 114 8.10 -8.51 -7.07
CA LEU A 114 8.05 -9.65 -7.98
C LEU A 114 8.61 -10.94 -7.34
N SER A 115 9.30 -10.81 -6.21
CA SER A 115 9.85 -11.95 -5.49
C SER A 115 8.78 -12.66 -4.65
N GLN A 116 9.07 -13.92 -4.29
CA GLN A 116 8.24 -14.67 -3.37
C GLN A 116 8.30 -14.06 -1.96
N ARG A 117 7.14 -13.87 -1.34
CA ARG A 117 7.05 -13.44 0.05
C ARG A 117 7.44 -14.56 0.98
N THR A 118 8.16 -14.22 2.04
CA THR A 118 8.68 -15.17 3.01
C THR A 118 8.22 -14.82 4.42
N THR A 119 8.36 -15.78 5.32
CA THR A 119 8.23 -15.52 6.75
C THR A 119 9.22 -14.45 7.19
N GLY A 120 8.73 -13.49 7.96
CA GLY A 120 9.54 -12.35 8.41
C GLY A 120 9.06 -11.75 9.71
N GLU A 121 9.70 -10.66 10.11
CA GLU A 121 9.37 -9.99 11.35
C GLU A 121 8.04 -9.24 11.28
N THR A 122 7.27 -9.35 12.36
CA THR A 122 6.06 -8.56 12.57
C THR A 122 6.45 -7.26 13.26
N ILE A 123 6.58 -6.17 12.50
CA ILE A 123 6.93 -4.84 13.03
C ILE A 123 5.77 -3.86 12.89
N GLU A 124 5.75 -2.85 13.74
CA GLU A 124 4.74 -1.79 13.74
C GLU A 124 4.60 -1.14 12.34
N GLY A 125 3.36 -1.03 11.84
CA GLY A 125 3.08 -0.46 10.53
C GLY A 125 3.28 -1.40 9.34
N ALA A 126 3.78 -2.63 9.55
CA ALA A 126 3.84 -3.66 8.52
C ALA A 126 2.52 -4.42 8.39
N MET A 127 2.36 -5.14 7.30
CA MET A 127 1.28 -6.10 7.12
C MET A 127 1.84 -7.51 6.93
N ILE A 128 1.10 -8.46 7.47
CA ILE A 128 1.40 -9.90 7.42
C ILE A 128 0.20 -10.69 6.88
N GLU A 129 0.49 -11.88 6.39
CA GLU A 129 -0.53 -12.90 6.10
C GLU A 129 -0.47 -13.99 7.17
N HIS A 130 -1.61 -14.29 7.76
CA HIS A 130 -1.80 -15.42 8.65
C HIS A 130 -3.12 -16.12 8.30
N MET A 131 -3.07 -17.44 8.10
CA MET A 131 -4.23 -18.27 7.70
C MET A 131 -4.99 -17.72 6.48
N GLY A 132 -4.27 -17.19 5.48
CA GLY A 132 -4.86 -16.64 4.25
C GLY A 132 -5.51 -15.27 4.40
N GLN A 133 -5.41 -14.63 5.57
CA GLN A 133 -5.94 -13.29 5.84
C GLN A 133 -4.81 -12.29 6.06
N ALA A 134 -5.05 -11.03 5.70
CA ALA A 134 -4.10 -9.94 5.90
C ALA A 134 -4.36 -9.23 7.22
N TYR A 135 -3.29 -8.98 7.96
CA TYR A 135 -3.33 -8.23 9.21
C TYR A 135 -2.31 -7.10 9.20
N ALA A 136 -2.69 -5.95 9.73
CA ALA A 136 -1.75 -4.86 10.01
C ALA A 136 -1.26 -4.94 11.46
N VAL A 137 0.02 -4.71 11.68
CA VAL A 137 0.65 -4.75 13.01
C VAL A 137 0.55 -3.38 13.67
N LYS A 138 -0.18 -3.28 14.80
CA LYS A 138 -0.37 -2.04 15.56
C LYS A 138 -0.47 -2.31 17.06
N ASN A 139 0.33 -1.63 17.89
CA ASN A 139 0.25 -1.67 19.36
C ASN A 139 0.15 -3.09 19.94
N GLN A 140 1.07 -4.01 19.53
CA GLN A 140 1.07 -5.42 19.96
C GLN A 140 -0.18 -6.22 19.54
N LYS A 141 -0.96 -5.69 18.60
CA LYS A 141 -2.13 -6.34 18.01
C LYS A 141 -1.95 -6.57 16.51
N LEU A 142 -2.66 -7.52 15.99
CA LEU A 142 -2.82 -7.78 14.56
C LEU A 142 -4.25 -7.40 14.19
N LEU A 143 -4.39 -6.36 13.39
CA LEU A 143 -5.69 -5.82 12.96
C LEU A 143 -6.09 -6.49 11.65
N LEU A 144 -7.20 -7.23 11.64
CA LEU A 144 -7.72 -7.89 10.44
C LEU A 144 -8.14 -6.85 9.42
N TRP A 145 -7.53 -6.90 8.25
CA TRP A 145 -7.77 -5.97 7.16
C TRP A 145 -8.99 -6.35 6.30
N SER A 146 -9.74 -5.35 5.88
CA SER A 146 -10.72 -5.44 4.80
C SER A 146 -10.63 -4.20 3.90
N PHE A 147 -11.34 -4.20 2.77
CA PHE A 147 -11.41 -3.00 1.90
C PHE A 147 -12.11 -1.80 2.57
N GLY A 148 -12.97 -2.03 3.54
CA GLY A 148 -13.72 -1.00 4.27
C GLY A 148 -13.11 -0.58 5.60
N GLY A 149 -12.05 -1.24 6.08
CA GLY A 149 -11.44 -0.93 7.36
C GLY A 149 -10.87 -2.15 8.07
N TYR A 150 -10.39 -1.94 9.28
CA TYR A 150 -9.95 -3.02 10.18
C TYR A 150 -11.16 -3.51 11.00
N THR A 151 -11.46 -4.81 10.93
CA THR A 151 -12.72 -5.38 11.41
C THR A 151 -12.61 -6.14 12.73
N SER A 152 -11.42 -6.56 13.10
CA SER A 152 -11.14 -7.22 14.38
C SER A 152 -9.66 -7.10 14.74
N ALA A 153 -9.32 -7.45 15.97
CA ALA A 153 -7.94 -7.49 16.43
C ALA A 153 -7.68 -8.77 17.24
N ILE A 154 -6.50 -9.34 17.05
CA ILE A 154 -5.98 -10.44 17.87
C ILE A 154 -4.63 -10.03 18.48
N PRO A 155 -4.22 -10.60 19.63
CA PRO A 155 -2.90 -10.34 20.19
C PRO A 155 -1.79 -10.78 19.21
N ARG A 156 -0.77 -9.94 19.00
CA ARG A 156 0.38 -10.30 18.18
C ARG A 156 1.06 -11.57 18.66
N ALA A 157 1.15 -11.76 19.97
CA ALA A 157 1.77 -12.94 20.57
C ALA A 157 1.04 -14.26 20.26
N SER A 158 -0.23 -14.22 19.79
CA SER A 158 -0.96 -15.42 19.38
C SER A 158 -0.50 -15.99 18.02
N VAL A 159 0.35 -15.27 17.28
CA VAL A 159 0.83 -15.67 15.96
C VAL A 159 2.36 -15.85 16.03
N ALA A 160 2.81 -17.11 16.12
CA ALA A 160 4.22 -17.44 16.22
C ALA A 160 5.01 -17.20 14.92
N SER A 161 4.35 -17.34 13.76
CA SER A 161 4.98 -17.19 12.45
C SER A 161 3.96 -16.71 11.42
N ALA A 162 4.36 -15.79 10.56
CA ALA A 162 3.52 -15.25 9.51
C ALA A 162 4.33 -14.84 8.28
N ILE A 163 3.70 -14.84 7.10
CA ILE A 163 4.30 -14.33 5.87
C ILE A 163 4.24 -12.80 5.90
N THR A 164 5.38 -12.13 5.72
CA THR A 164 5.41 -10.67 5.63
C THR A 164 4.93 -10.22 4.25
N LEU A 165 3.88 -9.40 4.21
CA LEU A 165 3.34 -8.82 2.97
C LEU A 165 4.10 -7.55 2.58
N THR A 166 4.52 -6.77 3.56
CA THR A 166 5.30 -5.54 3.35
C THR A 166 6.70 -5.88 2.84
N PRO A 167 7.15 -5.26 1.73
CA PRO A 167 8.46 -5.53 1.15
C PRO A 167 9.63 -5.25 2.10
N PRO A 168 10.76 -6.01 2.00
CA PRO A 168 11.91 -5.88 2.89
C PRO A 168 12.49 -4.48 3.00
N SER A 169 12.62 -3.75 1.89
CA SER A 169 13.10 -2.36 1.91
C SER A 169 12.19 -1.43 2.73
N ILE A 170 10.86 -1.66 2.67
CA ILE A 170 9.90 -0.88 3.46
C ILE A 170 9.95 -1.32 4.93
N ILE A 171 10.12 -2.60 5.21
CA ILE A 171 10.35 -3.11 6.59
C ILE A 171 11.55 -2.40 7.23
N ALA A 172 12.66 -2.27 6.50
CA ALA A 172 13.85 -1.56 7.00
C ALA A 172 13.55 -0.08 7.33
N ILE A 173 12.77 0.60 6.50
CA ILE A 173 12.36 1.99 6.72
C ILE A 173 11.44 2.13 7.95
N LEU A 174 10.50 1.21 8.14
CA LEU A 174 9.63 1.19 9.31
C LEU A 174 10.45 0.94 10.60
N LYS A 175 11.43 0.02 10.58
CA LYS A 175 12.38 -0.22 11.68
C LYS A 175 13.19 1.04 12.02
N ASN A 176 13.55 1.82 11.03
CA ASN A 176 14.29 3.08 11.21
C ASN A 176 13.39 4.25 11.66
N GLY A 177 12.14 3.96 12.03
CA GLY A 177 11.26 4.91 12.71
C GLY A 177 10.28 5.65 11.82
N TYR A 178 10.15 5.32 10.54
CA TYR A 178 9.07 5.87 9.73
C TYR A 178 7.71 5.44 10.30
N LYS A 179 6.81 6.40 10.50
CA LYS A 179 5.47 6.19 11.04
C LYS A 179 4.45 6.35 9.92
N PRO A 180 3.86 5.26 9.40
CA PRO A 180 2.83 5.37 8.36
C PRO A 180 1.55 5.95 8.94
N ARG A 181 0.75 6.59 8.09
CA ARG A 181 -0.59 7.06 8.44
C ARG A 181 -1.55 5.88 8.48
N TRP A 182 -2.44 5.88 9.48
CA TRP A 182 -3.42 4.84 9.70
C TRP A 182 -4.81 5.27 9.24
N HIS A 183 -5.60 4.32 8.73
CA HIS A 183 -7.03 4.50 8.54
C HIS A 183 -7.71 4.66 9.91
N GLU A 184 -8.76 5.49 9.97
CA GLU A 184 -9.45 5.81 11.23
C GLU A 184 -9.94 4.58 12.00
N SER A 185 -10.38 3.52 11.28
CA SER A 185 -10.81 2.27 11.90
C SER A 185 -9.71 1.53 12.69
N ALA A 186 -8.45 1.94 12.56
CA ALA A 186 -7.37 1.34 13.35
C ALA A 186 -7.36 1.83 14.80
N TYR A 187 -7.89 3.02 15.07
CA TYR A 187 -7.83 3.65 16.40
C TYR A 187 -8.83 3.07 17.41
N GLN A 188 -9.87 2.39 16.95
CA GLN A 188 -10.77 1.66 17.86
C GLN A 188 -10.11 0.46 18.55
N TRP A 189 -8.91 0.08 18.11
CA TRP A 189 -8.15 -1.06 18.63
C TRP A 189 -6.92 -0.64 19.47
N ASP A 190 -6.79 0.64 19.80
CA ASP A 190 -5.69 1.18 20.64
C ASP A 190 -5.74 0.72 22.09
#